data_1f40b2045a6ecad0c4b62a9cfd5010cf
#
_entry.id   1f40b2045a6ecad0c4b62a9cfd5010cf
#
_cell.length_a   1.000
_cell.length_b   1.000
_cell.length_c   1.000
_cell.angle_alpha   90.00
_cell.angle_beta   90.00
_cell.angle_gamma   90.00
#
_symmetry.space_group_name_H-M   'P 1'
#
loop_
_entity.id
_entity.type
_entity.pdbx_description
1 polymer ?
#
loop_
_entity_poly.entity_id
_entity_poly.type
_entity_poly.pdbx_seq_one_letter_code
_entity_poly.pdbx_strand_id
1 'polypeptide(L)' 'MAQGDTFVQFCPPWSAPCQRLASTWVDLATSLAKDEEGLRIAEIDCNLYAGLCQEEGASVYPTLLYYRQAEHFLSN' A
#
# COMPACT_ATOMS: atom_id res chain seq x y z
N MET A 1 -4.91 0.74 19.12
CA MET A 1 -4.86 0.86 18.53
C MET A 1 -4.31 1.02 17.70
N ALA A 2 -4.18 0.89 17.30
CA ALA A 2 -3.75 0.86 16.62
C ALA A 2 -3.17 1.25 15.70
N GLN A 3 -2.31 1.57 15.68
CA GLN A 3 -1.67 1.84 14.71
C GLN A 3 -0.97 0.81 14.21
N GLY A 4 -1.08 -0.21 13.97
CA GLY A 4 -0.40 -1.29 13.39
C GLY A 4 0.49 -0.89 12.24
N ASP A 5 1.28 -1.81 11.77
CA ASP A 5 2.12 -1.60 10.61
C ASP A 5 1.24 -1.59 9.36
N THR A 6 1.71 -0.95 8.30
CA THR A 6 0.96 -0.87 7.06
C THR A 6 1.85 -1.27 5.90
N PHE A 7 1.35 -2.16 5.05
CA PHE A 7 2.02 -2.59 3.85
C PHE A 7 1.28 -1.92 2.70
N VAL A 8 1.97 -1.11 1.92
CA VAL A 8 1.31 -0.25 0.94
C VAL A 8 1.78 -0.59 -0.46
N GLN A 9 0.84 -0.68 -1.39
CA GLN A 9 1.12 -0.87 -2.78
C GLN A 9 0.89 0.46 -3.48
N PHE A 10 1.92 0.95 -4.16
CA PHE A 10 1.84 2.19 -4.93
C PHE A 10 1.72 1.81 -6.39
N CYS A 11 0.59 2.14 -7.00
CA CYS A 11 0.32 1.76 -8.38
C CYS A 11 -0.64 2.71 -9.04
N PRO A 12 -0.40 3.07 -10.28
CA PRO A 12 -1.45 3.74 -11.05
C PRO A 12 -2.40 2.68 -11.62
N PRO A 13 -3.64 3.05 -11.91
CA PRO A 13 -4.62 2.06 -12.39
C PRO A 13 -4.32 1.51 -13.78
N TRP A 14 -3.51 2.21 -14.57
CA TRP A 14 -3.23 1.77 -15.93
C TRP A 14 -2.06 0.79 -16.02
N SER A 15 -1.39 0.51 -14.93
CA SER A 15 -0.21 -0.33 -14.96
C SER A 15 -0.61 -1.80 -15.06
N ALA A 16 -0.19 -2.48 -16.12
CA ALA A 16 -0.51 -3.89 -16.27
C ALA A 16 0.08 -4.76 -15.16
N PRO A 17 1.32 -4.54 -14.73
CA PRO A 17 1.82 -5.33 -13.60
C PRO A 17 0.98 -5.14 -12.35
N CYS A 18 0.49 -3.93 -12.11
CA CYS A 18 -0.35 -3.67 -10.95
C CYS A 18 -1.70 -4.38 -11.09
N GLN A 19 -2.25 -4.38 -12.30
CA GLN A 19 -3.51 -5.06 -12.52
C GLN A 19 -3.39 -6.55 -12.28
N ARG A 20 -2.24 -7.13 -12.68
CA ARG A 20 -2.03 -8.54 -12.45
C ARG A 20 -1.87 -8.85 -10.97
N LEU A 21 -1.40 -7.89 -10.19
CA LEU A 21 -1.21 -8.09 -8.77
C LEU A 21 -2.51 -7.88 -7.99
N ALA A 22 -3.50 -7.26 -8.60
CA ALA A 22 -4.65 -6.77 -7.85
C ALA A 22 -5.38 -7.85 -7.08
N SER A 23 -5.66 -9.00 -7.70
CA SER A 23 -6.39 -10.03 -7.00
C SER A 23 -5.56 -10.64 -5.87
N THR A 24 -4.26 -10.80 -6.08
CA THR A 24 -3.38 -11.29 -5.05
C THR A 24 -3.35 -10.32 -3.86
N TRP A 25 -3.37 -9.02 -4.15
CA TRP A 25 -3.34 -8.00 -3.11
C TRP A 25 -4.63 -8.06 -2.28
N VAL A 26 -5.76 -8.23 -2.95
CA VAL A 26 -7.04 -8.36 -2.25
C VAL A 26 -7.06 -9.62 -1.39
N ASP A 27 -6.55 -10.73 -1.92
CA ASP A 27 -6.49 -11.97 -1.16
C ASP A 27 -5.62 -11.81 0.06
N LEU A 28 -4.48 -11.14 -0.09
CA LEU A 28 -3.59 -10.89 1.02
C LEU A 28 -4.27 -10.03 2.07
N ALA A 29 -4.95 -8.97 1.66
CA ALA A 29 -5.62 -8.09 2.58
C ALA A 29 -6.71 -8.84 3.35
N THR A 30 -7.45 -9.71 2.65
CA THR A 30 -8.49 -10.49 3.28
C THR A 30 -7.91 -11.47 4.31
N SER A 31 -6.82 -12.12 3.95
CA SER A 31 -6.18 -13.05 4.87
C SER A 31 -5.66 -12.36 6.10
N LEU A 32 -5.00 -11.22 5.92
CA LEU A 32 -4.39 -10.55 7.04
C LEU A 32 -5.41 -9.83 7.91
N ALA A 33 -6.57 -9.54 7.38
CA ALA A 33 -7.62 -8.93 8.18
C ALA A 33 -8.09 -9.86 9.28
N LYS A 34 -7.88 -11.17 9.11
CA LYS A 34 -8.28 -12.10 10.12
C LYS A 34 -7.24 -12.26 11.21
N ASP A 35 -6.02 -11.75 11.00
CA ASP A 35 -5.04 -11.89 11.98
C ASP A 35 -5.21 -10.77 12.90
N GLU A 36 -5.08 -10.76 14.05
CA GLU A 36 -5.28 -9.66 14.91
C GLU A 36 -4.00 -9.01 15.26
N GLU A 37 -3.04 -8.99 14.36
CA GLU A 37 -1.76 -8.43 14.64
C GLU A 37 -1.69 -6.96 14.36
N GLY A 38 -2.71 -6.38 13.84
CA GLY A 38 -2.72 -4.96 13.55
C GLY A 38 -2.10 -4.57 12.23
N LEU A 39 -1.73 -5.53 11.41
CA LEU A 39 -1.16 -5.20 10.10
C LEU A 39 -2.26 -4.73 9.17
N ARG A 40 -2.03 -3.66 8.47
CA ARG A 40 -2.96 -3.11 7.51
C ARG A 40 -2.40 -3.21 6.13
N ILE A 41 -3.28 -3.34 5.14
CA ILE A 41 -2.90 -3.38 3.73
C ILE A 41 -3.58 -2.20 3.05
N ALA A 42 -2.83 -1.43 2.32
CA ALA A 42 -3.36 -0.24 1.68
C ALA A 42 -2.87 -0.13 0.24
N GLU A 43 -3.58 0.64 -0.56
CA GLU A 43 -3.20 0.91 -1.93
C GLU A 43 -3.22 2.40 -2.14
N ILE A 44 -2.24 2.92 -2.85
CA ILE A 44 -2.18 4.32 -3.20
C ILE A 44 -2.20 4.43 -4.72
N ASP A 45 -3.13 5.20 -5.26
CA ASP A 45 -3.26 5.41 -6.69
C ASP A 45 -2.30 6.52 -7.07
N CYS A 46 -1.21 6.16 -7.72
CA CYS A 46 -0.19 7.14 -8.08
C CYS A 46 -0.62 8.08 -9.20
N ASN A 47 -1.73 7.77 -9.86
CA ASN A 47 -2.27 8.70 -10.82
C ASN A 47 -2.95 9.87 -10.11
N LEU A 48 -3.56 9.61 -8.97
CA LEU A 48 -4.19 10.66 -8.18
C LEU A 48 -3.22 11.32 -7.22
N TYR A 49 -2.29 10.55 -6.69
CA TYR A 49 -1.39 11.06 -5.65
C TYR A 49 0.05 11.00 -6.14
N ALA A 50 0.29 11.57 -7.31
CA ALA A 50 1.61 11.50 -7.94
C ALA A 50 2.71 12.08 -7.05
N GLY A 51 2.42 13.18 -6.37
CA GLY A 51 3.42 13.79 -5.50
C GLY A 51 3.81 12.89 -4.34
N LEU A 52 2.82 12.24 -3.73
CA LEU A 52 3.09 11.33 -2.63
C LEU A 52 3.92 10.14 -3.11
N CYS A 53 3.56 9.58 -4.25
CA CYS A 53 4.31 8.44 -4.79
C CYS A 53 5.75 8.84 -5.07
N GLN A 54 5.96 10.03 -5.59
CA GLN A 54 7.29 10.49 -5.86
C GLN A 54 8.07 10.68 -4.57
N GLU A 55 7.44 11.25 -3.56
CA GLU A 55 8.12 11.47 -2.29
C GLU A 55 8.49 10.17 -1.64
N GLU A 56 7.69 9.14 -1.81
CA GLU A 56 7.97 7.86 -1.18
C GLU A 56 8.89 6.99 -2.02
N GLY A 57 9.35 7.49 -3.14
CA GLY A 57 10.26 6.72 -3.98
C GLY A 57 9.60 5.69 -4.86
N ALA A 58 8.28 5.81 -5.06
CA ALA A 58 7.55 4.84 -5.87
C ALA A 58 7.62 5.24 -7.32
N SER A 59 8.76 4.99 -7.97
CA SER A 59 8.95 5.39 -9.35
C SER A 59 8.82 4.24 -10.32
N VAL A 60 8.78 3.01 -9.89
CA VAL A 60 8.47 1.87 -10.74
C VAL A 60 7.25 1.20 -10.16
N TYR A 61 6.46 0.53 -11.00
CA TYR A 61 5.19 -0.02 -10.54
C TYR A 61 5.13 -1.51 -10.81
N PRO A 62 4.68 -2.26 -9.82
CA PRO A 62 4.25 -1.78 -8.50
C PRO A 62 5.43 -1.54 -7.57
N THR A 63 5.26 -0.63 -6.63
CA THR A 63 6.21 -0.45 -5.54
C THR A 63 5.50 -0.82 -4.25
N LEU A 64 6.10 -1.68 -3.46
CA LEU A 64 5.52 -2.14 -2.21
C LEU A 64 6.40 -1.69 -1.08
N LEU A 65 5.84 -0.96 -0.13
CA LEU A 65 6.59 -0.44 1.00
C LEU A 65 5.88 -0.82 2.29
N TYR A 66 6.69 -1.03 3.31
CA TYR A 66 6.19 -1.44 4.61
C TYR A 66 6.45 -0.30 5.58
N TYR A 67 5.40 0.18 6.23
CA TYR A 67 5.51 1.28 7.16
C TYR A 67 5.21 0.79 8.56
N ARG A 68 6.14 1.00 9.47
CA ARG A 68 5.96 0.56 10.83
C ARG A 68 5.08 1.56 11.53
N GLN A 69 3.96 1.08 12.04
CA GLN A 69 3.02 1.86 12.80
C GLN A 69 2.42 3.00 11.99
N ALA A 70 2.66 3.03 10.70
CA ALA A 70 2.05 3.95 9.76
C ALA A 70 2.14 5.41 10.16
N GLU A 71 3.08 5.77 11.05
CA GLU A 71 3.17 7.13 11.51
C GLU A 71 3.62 8.04 10.41
N HIS A 72 4.36 7.51 9.47
CA HIS A 72 4.86 8.31 8.36
C HIS A 72 3.72 8.97 7.59
N PHE A 73 2.61 8.26 7.40
CA PHE A 73 1.49 8.85 6.71
C PHE A 73 0.61 9.66 7.63
N LEU A 74 0.49 9.24 8.87
CA LEU A 74 -0.52 9.82 9.73
C LEU A 74 -0.07 11.08 10.41
N SER A 75 1.21 11.33 10.47
CA SER A 75 1.68 12.48 11.20
C SER A 75 1.78 13.70 10.33
N ASN A 76 1.40 13.64 9.09
CA ASN A 76 1.45 14.84 8.29
C ASN A 76 0.16 15.59 8.29
#